data_890b79bc326a94d73f04ce591a1834f5
#
_entry.id   890b79bc326a94d73f04ce591a1834f5
#
_cell.length_a   1.000
_cell.length_b   1.000
_cell.length_c   1.000
_cell.angle_alpha   90.00
_cell.angle_beta   90.00
_cell.angle_gamma   90.00
#
_symmetry.space_group_name_H-M   'P 1'
#
loop_
_entity.id
_entity.type
_entity.pdbx_description
1 polymer ?
#
loop_
_entity_poly.entity_id
_entity_poly.type
_entity_poly.pdbx_seq_one_letter_code
_entity_poly.pdbx_strand_id
1 'polypeptide(L)'
;INAGCDMILFNKSLEEDFGYLLAGAKTGNLSMDRLDEAVLRILATKASLGLHKKKAEGTLVPGKEALEIVGCEKHKSWAKKVADQAITLVRDEQELLPISPKKYKRVYLNVIQKDLDPENAFVQSWKEEFEQEGFQVTVRDRRVSISVEDFVNPAGMTSEKGKLMHEMYRSVEEMKQDYDLYVYICNMENASNNTTLRLNWNVCFG
;
A
#
# COMPACT_ATOMS: atom_id res chain seq x y z
N ILE A 1 5.35 -20.72 -20.47
CA ILE A 1 6.60 -21.51 -20.54
C ILE A 1 7.47 -21.05 -21.70
N ASN A 2 6.94 -20.96 -22.94
CA ASN A 2 7.73 -20.53 -24.12
C ASN A 2 8.28 -19.10 -23.99
N ALA A 3 7.61 -18.22 -23.24
CA ALA A 3 8.07 -16.86 -22.96
C ALA A 3 9.21 -16.79 -21.91
N GLY A 4 9.77 -17.95 -21.49
CA GLY A 4 10.88 -18.01 -20.54
C GLY A 4 10.49 -18.30 -19.08
N CYS A 5 9.20 -18.42 -18.76
CA CYS A 5 8.77 -18.83 -17.42
C CYS A 5 8.98 -20.31 -17.20
N ASP A 6 9.55 -20.68 -16.06
CA ASP A 6 9.81 -22.09 -15.72
C ASP A 6 8.71 -22.69 -14.85
N MET A 7 7.93 -21.84 -14.13
CA MET A 7 6.83 -22.24 -13.26
C MET A 7 5.62 -21.35 -13.48
N ILE A 8 4.43 -21.92 -13.28
CA ILE A 8 3.16 -21.19 -13.25
C ILE A 8 2.77 -20.97 -11.78
N LEU A 9 2.48 -19.71 -11.42
CA LEU A 9 1.99 -19.33 -10.10
C LEU A 9 0.55 -18.88 -10.20
N PHE A 10 -0.22 -19.12 -9.13
CA PHE A 10 -1.62 -18.67 -9.02
C PHE A 10 -2.53 -19.19 -10.14
N ASN A 11 -2.38 -20.48 -10.46
CA ASN A 11 -3.28 -21.14 -11.40
C ASN A 11 -4.74 -21.07 -10.92
N LYS A 12 -5.67 -20.91 -11.87
CA LYS A 12 -7.10 -20.88 -11.59
C LYS A 12 -7.68 -22.28 -11.36
N SER A 13 -7.22 -23.23 -12.14
CA SER A 13 -7.55 -24.64 -12.05
C SER A 13 -6.31 -25.46 -12.38
N LEU A 14 -5.87 -26.31 -11.45
CA LEU A 14 -4.69 -27.14 -11.66
C LEU A 14 -4.88 -28.12 -12.81
N GLU A 15 -6.08 -28.72 -12.91
CA GLU A 15 -6.41 -29.70 -13.94
C GLU A 15 -6.42 -29.05 -15.32
N GLU A 16 -7.00 -27.86 -15.44
CA GLU A 16 -7.11 -27.13 -16.70
C GLU A 16 -5.72 -26.69 -17.18
N ASP A 17 -4.93 -26.05 -16.30
CA ASP A 17 -3.58 -25.56 -16.64
C ASP A 17 -2.64 -26.72 -16.99
N PHE A 18 -2.72 -27.84 -16.26
CA PHE A 18 -1.97 -29.05 -16.59
C PHE A 18 -2.43 -29.64 -17.96
N GLY A 19 -3.73 -29.63 -18.23
CA GLY A 19 -4.29 -30.03 -19.51
C GLY A 19 -3.71 -29.23 -20.69
N TYR A 20 -3.63 -27.92 -20.55
CA TYR A 20 -3.02 -27.05 -21.56
C TYR A 20 -1.53 -27.31 -21.77
N LEU A 21 -0.76 -27.51 -20.70
CA LEU A 21 0.65 -27.86 -20.80
C LEU A 21 0.87 -29.20 -21.51
N LEU A 22 0.06 -30.19 -21.14
CA LEU A 22 0.11 -31.53 -21.74
C LEU A 22 -0.27 -31.49 -23.23
N ALA A 23 -1.31 -30.75 -23.59
CA ALA A 23 -1.70 -30.55 -24.97
C ALA A 23 -0.61 -29.82 -25.76
N GLY A 24 0.00 -28.78 -25.21
CA GLY A 24 1.11 -28.06 -25.80
C GLY A 24 2.32 -28.96 -26.09
N ALA A 25 2.68 -29.83 -25.15
CA ALA A 25 3.76 -30.80 -25.32
C ALA A 25 3.42 -31.86 -26.41
N LYS A 26 2.20 -32.39 -26.41
CA LYS A 26 1.74 -33.38 -27.42
C LYS A 26 1.68 -32.81 -28.84
N THR A 27 1.34 -31.55 -29.00
CA THR A 27 1.24 -30.88 -30.31
C THR A 27 2.55 -30.26 -30.78
N GLY A 28 3.60 -30.27 -29.95
CA GLY A 28 4.89 -29.65 -30.23
C GLY A 28 4.91 -28.13 -30.08
N ASN A 29 3.81 -27.50 -29.65
CA ASN A 29 3.78 -26.07 -29.32
C ASN A 29 4.66 -25.74 -28.10
N LEU A 30 4.83 -26.69 -27.20
CA LEU A 30 5.83 -26.67 -26.13
C LEU A 30 6.83 -27.77 -26.42
N SER A 31 8.08 -27.39 -26.78
CA SER A 31 9.11 -28.37 -27.06
C SER A 31 9.58 -29.11 -25.81
N MET A 32 9.95 -30.37 -25.96
CA MET A 32 10.48 -31.16 -24.84
C MET A 32 11.77 -30.54 -24.30
N ASP A 33 12.65 -30.01 -25.17
CA ASP A 33 13.87 -29.33 -24.73
C ASP A 33 13.58 -28.14 -23.82
N ARG A 34 12.57 -27.34 -24.16
CA ARG A 34 12.17 -26.20 -23.30
C ARG A 34 11.55 -26.66 -21.97
N LEU A 35 10.82 -27.75 -22.00
CA LEU A 35 10.24 -28.34 -20.78
C LEU A 35 11.35 -28.89 -19.86
N ASP A 36 12.32 -29.63 -20.44
CA ASP A 36 13.46 -30.18 -19.71
C ASP A 36 14.33 -29.07 -19.13
N GLU A 37 14.55 -27.99 -19.86
CA GLU A 37 15.27 -26.79 -19.37
C GLU A 37 14.55 -26.17 -18.13
N ALA A 38 13.25 -26.02 -18.19
CA ALA A 38 12.45 -25.49 -17.06
C ALA A 38 12.55 -26.43 -15.84
N VAL A 39 12.37 -27.72 -16.04
CA VAL A 39 12.45 -28.74 -14.98
C VAL A 39 13.87 -28.77 -14.38
N LEU A 40 14.90 -28.68 -15.20
CA LEU A 40 16.30 -28.66 -14.74
C LEU A 40 16.56 -27.46 -13.84
N ARG A 41 16.09 -26.25 -14.20
CA ARG A 41 16.22 -25.05 -13.38
C ARG A 41 15.50 -25.19 -12.04
N ILE A 42 14.27 -25.73 -12.05
CA ILE A 42 13.51 -25.99 -10.84
C ILE A 42 14.25 -26.99 -9.92
N LEU A 43 14.74 -28.08 -10.48
CA LEU A 43 15.47 -29.11 -9.71
C LEU A 43 16.81 -28.57 -9.19
N ALA A 44 17.53 -27.79 -9.98
CA ALA A 44 18.77 -27.15 -9.56
C ALA A 44 18.56 -26.20 -8.39
N THR A 45 17.50 -25.39 -8.45
CA THR A 45 17.10 -24.49 -7.34
C THR A 45 16.75 -25.28 -6.08
N LYS A 46 15.95 -26.33 -6.20
CA LYS A 46 15.63 -27.22 -5.08
C LYS A 46 16.87 -27.88 -4.49
N ALA A 47 17.80 -28.30 -5.35
CA ALA A 47 19.03 -28.91 -4.92
C ALA A 47 19.97 -27.93 -4.20
N SER A 48 20.06 -26.67 -4.69
CA SER A 48 20.87 -25.63 -4.05
C SER A 48 20.38 -25.28 -2.64
N LEU A 49 19.08 -25.38 -2.41
CA LEU A 49 18.46 -25.22 -1.09
C LEU A 49 18.55 -26.47 -0.21
N GLY A 50 19.10 -27.57 -0.73
CA GLY A 50 19.21 -28.83 0.00
C GLY A 50 17.89 -29.51 0.32
N LEU A 51 16.80 -29.20 -0.41
CA LEU A 51 15.45 -29.67 -0.06
C LEU A 51 15.35 -31.19 -0.03
N HIS A 52 16.05 -31.91 -0.90
CA HIS A 52 16.08 -33.38 -0.93
C HIS A 52 16.72 -33.96 0.34
N LYS A 53 17.77 -33.32 0.87
CA LYS A 53 18.41 -33.71 2.14
C LYS A 53 17.50 -33.42 3.31
N LYS A 54 17.00 -32.18 3.40
CA LYS A 54 16.05 -31.75 4.45
C LYS A 54 14.80 -32.64 4.50
N LYS A 55 14.30 -33.09 3.33
CA LYS A 55 13.17 -34.00 3.29
C LYS A 55 13.51 -35.37 3.90
N ALA A 56 14.69 -35.91 3.56
CA ALA A 56 15.15 -37.20 4.10
C ALA A 56 15.36 -37.14 5.63
N GLU A 57 15.82 -36.00 6.12
CA GLU A 57 16.10 -35.75 7.54
C GLU A 57 14.85 -35.28 8.34
N GLY A 58 13.71 -35.06 7.69
CA GLY A 58 12.51 -34.55 8.35
C GLY A 58 12.62 -33.06 8.76
N THR A 59 13.57 -32.30 8.20
CA THR A 59 13.88 -30.89 8.58
C THR A 59 13.40 -29.86 7.54
N LEU A 60 12.44 -30.24 6.65
CA LEU A 60 11.88 -29.30 5.67
C LEU A 60 11.18 -28.11 6.30
N VAL A 61 10.46 -28.36 7.40
CA VAL A 61 9.79 -27.33 8.16
C VAL A 61 10.63 -27.08 9.41
N PRO A 62 11.22 -25.89 9.58
CA PRO A 62 11.99 -25.58 10.78
C PRO A 62 11.08 -25.54 12.01
N GLY A 63 11.69 -25.73 13.20
CA GLY A 63 11.00 -25.62 14.46
C GLY A 63 10.51 -24.18 14.76
N LYS A 64 9.73 -24.03 15.84
CA LYS A 64 9.17 -22.72 16.23
C LYS A 64 10.24 -21.68 16.56
N GLU A 65 11.42 -22.12 16.98
CA GLU A 65 12.58 -21.27 17.26
C GLU A 65 13.04 -20.46 16.05
N ALA A 66 12.80 -20.95 14.84
CA ALA A 66 13.12 -20.22 13.62
C ALA A 66 12.23 -18.97 13.42
N LEU A 67 11.10 -18.87 14.12
CA LEU A 67 10.25 -17.67 14.08
C LEU A 67 10.92 -16.46 14.76
N GLU A 68 11.87 -16.66 15.65
CA GLU A 68 12.61 -15.59 16.31
C GLU A 68 13.41 -14.72 15.35
N ILE A 69 13.74 -15.27 14.15
CA ILE A 69 14.41 -14.50 13.11
C ILE A 69 13.48 -13.49 12.42
N VAL A 70 12.16 -13.73 12.48
CA VAL A 70 11.16 -12.85 11.84
C VAL A 70 11.06 -11.57 12.67
N GLY A 71 11.35 -10.44 12.03
CA GLY A 71 11.32 -9.14 12.74
C GLY A 71 12.46 -8.94 13.75
N CYS A 72 13.55 -9.73 13.67
CA CYS A 72 14.74 -9.50 14.48
C CYS A 72 15.33 -8.10 14.19
N GLU A 73 16.18 -7.60 15.10
CA GLU A 73 16.76 -6.25 15.00
C GLU A 73 17.49 -6.00 13.67
N LYS A 74 18.11 -7.02 13.10
CA LYS A 74 18.73 -6.92 11.76
C LYS A 74 17.70 -6.65 10.67
N HIS A 75 16.54 -7.32 10.70
CA HIS A 75 15.45 -7.09 9.74
C HIS A 75 14.82 -5.71 9.91
N LYS A 76 14.61 -5.26 11.15
CA LYS A 76 14.12 -3.92 11.46
C LYS A 76 15.08 -2.84 10.97
N SER A 77 16.39 -3.04 11.19
CA SER A 77 17.43 -2.15 10.70
C SER A 77 17.42 -2.05 9.16
N TRP A 78 17.26 -3.18 8.46
CA TRP A 78 17.14 -3.18 7.00
C TRP A 78 15.87 -2.46 6.53
N ALA A 79 14.73 -2.73 7.16
CA ALA A 79 13.47 -2.07 6.83
C ALA A 79 13.59 -0.54 7.00
N LYS A 80 14.17 -0.10 8.12
CA LYS A 80 14.44 1.32 8.36
C LYS A 80 15.34 1.92 7.28
N LYS A 81 16.45 1.27 6.98
CA LYS A 81 17.38 1.75 5.94
C LYS A 81 16.72 1.86 4.56
N VAL A 82 15.89 0.88 4.19
CA VAL A 82 15.15 0.90 2.92
C VAL A 82 14.14 2.04 2.93
N ALA A 83 13.40 2.24 4.01
CA ALA A 83 12.45 3.33 4.14
C ALA A 83 13.14 4.70 4.01
N ASP A 84 14.25 4.91 4.74
CA ASP A 84 15.02 6.16 4.67
C ASP A 84 15.55 6.45 3.25
N GLN A 85 15.94 5.43 2.50
CA GLN A 85 16.45 5.56 1.12
C GLN A 85 15.34 5.67 0.06
N ALA A 86 14.11 5.23 0.37
CA ALA A 86 12.99 5.26 -0.55
C ALA A 86 12.32 6.63 -0.62
N ILE A 87 12.53 7.48 0.39
CA ILE A 87 11.95 8.82 0.42
C ILE A 87 12.54 9.66 -0.73
N THR A 88 11.66 10.16 -1.60
CA THR A 88 12.04 10.94 -2.77
C THR A 88 11.34 12.29 -2.73
N LEU A 89 12.12 13.38 -2.67
CA LEU A 89 11.59 14.73 -2.84
C LEU A 89 11.34 14.99 -4.33
N VAL A 90 10.08 15.06 -4.71
CA VAL A 90 9.67 15.30 -6.11
C VAL A 90 9.66 16.79 -6.42
N ARG A 91 9.21 17.64 -5.46
CA ARG A 91 9.05 19.07 -5.66
C ARG A 91 8.99 19.79 -4.31
N ASP A 92 9.72 20.90 -4.18
CA ASP A 92 9.65 21.83 -3.04
C ASP A 92 9.99 23.24 -3.50
N GLU A 93 9.10 23.86 -4.29
CA GLU A 93 9.34 25.21 -4.84
C GLU A 93 9.32 26.31 -3.78
N GLN A 94 8.68 26.07 -2.65
CA GLN A 94 8.54 27.04 -1.57
C GLN A 94 9.55 26.83 -0.45
N GLU A 95 10.45 25.87 -0.61
CA GLU A 95 11.45 25.49 0.40
C GLU A 95 10.81 25.26 1.78
N LEU A 96 9.72 24.48 1.82
CA LEU A 96 8.99 24.21 3.05
C LEU A 96 9.69 23.18 3.93
N LEU A 97 10.48 22.30 3.31
CA LEU A 97 11.15 21.22 4.02
C LEU A 97 12.55 21.64 4.54
N PRO A 98 12.93 21.19 5.74
CA PRO A 98 12.11 20.45 6.70
C PRO A 98 11.05 21.34 7.37
N ILE A 99 9.83 20.84 7.51
CA ILE A 99 8.79 21.55 8.26
C ILE A 99 9.17 21.63 9.75
N SER A 100 8.82 22.74 10.40
CA SER A 100 9.15 22.96 11.80
C SER A 100 7.94 23.45 12.59
N PRO A 101 7.64 22.88 13.78
CA PRO A 101 6.54 23.31 14.63
C PRO A 101 6.72 24.72 15.21
N LYS A 102 7.93 25.28 15.12
CA LYS A 102 8.20 26.70 15.46
C LYS A 102 7.62 27.66 14.43
N LYS A 103 7.55 27.24 13.16
CA LYS A 103 7.02 28.03 12.04
C LYS A 103 5.59 27.68 11.70
N TYR A 104 5.23 26.39 11.78
CA TYR A 104 3.95 25.83 11.37
C TYR A 104 3.37 24.99 12.53
N LYS A 105 2.67 25.65 13.46
CA LYS A 105 2.23 24.97 14.69
C LYS A 105 1.01 24.09 14.48
N ARG A 106 0.03 24.58 13.72
CA ARG A 106 -1.29 23.97 13.52
C ARG A 106 -1.32 23.26 12.18
N VAL A 107 -1.47 21.93 12.22
CA VAL A 107 -1.47 21.07 11.04
C VAL A 107 -2.86 20.50 10.81
N TYR A 108 -3.37 20.64 9.60
CA TYR A 108 -4.54 19.92 9.12
C TYR A 108 -4.08 18.70 8.33
N LEU A 109 -4.35 17.50 8.86
CA LEU A 109 -3.93 16.23 8.30
C LEU A 109 -5.10 15.56 7.57
N ASN A 110 -4.96 15.38 6.26
CA ASN A 110 -5.91 14.67 5.42
C ASN A 110 -5.27 13.41 4.84
N VAL A 111 -5.70 12.24 5.33
CA VAL A 111 -5.20 10.95 4.85
C VAL A 111 -6.17 10.37 3.83
N ILE A 112 -5.72 10.26 2.60
CA ILE A 112 -6.47 9.71 1.47
C ILE A 112 -6.16 8.23 1.35
N GLN A 113 -7.12 7.39 1.74
CA GLN A 113 -7.00 5.93 1.73
C GLN A 113 -8.37 5.27 1.58
N LYS A 114 -8.41 3.94 1.46
CA LYS A 114 -9.65 3.17 1.33
C LYS A 114 -10.49 3.20 2.62
N ASP A 115 -9.84 3.06 3.77
CA ASP A 115 -10.49 3.15 5.07
C ASP A 115 -10.69 4.62 5.43
N LEU A 116 -11.94 5.02 5.63
CA LEU A 116 -12.34 6.41 5.90
C LEU A 116 -12.34 6.73 7.40
N ASP A 117 -12.12 5.74 8.27
CA ASP A 117 -12.12 5.95 9.72
C ASP A 117 -10.87 6.74 10.14
N PRO A 118 -11.03 7.96 10.71
CA PRO A 118 -9.90 8.74 11.21
C PRO A 118 -9.22 8.10 12.41
N GLU A 119 -9.87 7.16 13.10
CA GLU A 119 -9.32 6.45 14.26
C GLU A 119 -8.54 5.18 13.88
N ASN A 120 -8.42 4.85 12.59
CA ASN A 120 -7.63 3.68 12.21
C ASN A 120 -6.13 3.86 12.52
N ALA A 121 -5.44 2.75 12.77
CA ALA A 121 -4.06 2.74 13.25
C ALA A 121 -3.08 3.51 12.34
N PHE A 122 -3.30 3.51 11.02
CA PHE A 122 -2.43 4.22 10.09
C PHE A 122 -2.57 5.75 10.23
N VAL A 123 -3.80 6.26 10.33
CA VAL A 123 -4.05 7.69 10.53
C VAL A 123 -3.51 8.15 11.88
N GLN A 124 -3.78 7.35 12.94
CA GLN A 124 -3.33 7.69 14.29
C GLN A 124 -1.81 7.67 14.40
N SER A 125 -1.10 6.74 13.75
CA SER A 125 0.36 6.75 13.75
C SER A 125 0.95 8.03 13.16
N TRP A 126 0.38 8.56 12.07
CA TRP A 126 0.82 9.84 11.51
C TRP A 126 0.52 11.01 12.43
N LYS A 127 -0.67 11.02 13.04
CA LYS A 127 -1.01 12.06 14.02
C LYS A 127 -0.04 12.08 15.18
N GLU A 128 0.22 10.90 15.77
CA GLU A 128 1.15 10.74 16.91
C GLU A 128 2.56 11.20 16.56
N GLU A 129 3.09 10.84 15.40
CA GLU A 129 4.42 11.28 14.95
C GLU A 129 4.51 12.81 14.84
N PHE A 130 3.53 13.47 14.23
CA PHE A 130 3.48 14.93 14.18
C PHE A 130 3.36 15.57 15.57
N GLU A 131 2.54 14.99 16.46
CA GLU A 131 2.36 15.51 17.82
C GLU A 131 3.62 15.34 18.68
N GLN A 132 4.36 14.25 18.52
CA GLN A 132 5.65 14.01 19.18
C GLN A 132 6.70 15.05 18.75
N GLU A 133 6.69 15.47 17.48
CA GLU A 133 7.54 16.54 16.98
C GLU A 133 7.07 17.94 17.44
N GLY A 134 5.93 18.03 18.11
CA GLY A 134 5.43 19.26 18.72
C GLY A 134 4.41 20.04 17.91
N PHE A 135 3.84 19.43 16.86
CA PHE A 135 2.73 20.04 16.10
C PHE A 135 1.38 19.85 16.84
N GLN A 136 0.41 20.68 16.50
CA GLN A 136 -0.99 20.51 16.88
C GLN A 136 -1.75 19.98 15.67
N VAL A 137 -2.26 18.76 15.75
CA VAL A 137 -2.82 18.07 14.59
C VAL A 137 -4.33 17.98 14.67
N THR A 138 -5.00 18.43 13.61
CA THR A 138 -6.41 18.16 13.37
C THR A 138 -6.52 17.18 12.21
N VAL A 139 -7.11 16.02 12.47
CA VAL A 139 -7.32 14.99 11.44
C VAL A 139 -8.67 15.26 10.76
N ARG A 140 -8.68 15.21 9.42
CA ARG A 140 -9.92 15.26 8.66
C ARG A 140 -10.74 13.98 8.87
N ASP A 141 -12.00 14.12 9.28
CA ASP A 141 -12.95 13.03 9.30
C ASP A 141 -13.53 12.82 7.89
N ARG A 142 -13.11 11.77 7.23
CA ARG A 142 -13.51 11.46 5.86
C ARG A 142 -14.81 10.66 5.75
N ARG A 143 -15.42 10.28 6.87
CA ARG A 143 -16.76 9.65 6.90
C ARG A 143 -17.85 10.64 6.48
N VAL A 144 -17.62 11.94 6.72
CA VAL A 144 -18.47 13.00 6.22
C VAL A 144 -18.09 13.32 4.78
N SER A 145 -18.99 13.09 3.84
CA SER A 145 -18.80 13.37 2.42
C SER A 145 -19.99 14.11 1.82
N ILE A 146 -19.72 14.91 0.80
CA ILE A 146 -20.75 15.64 0.05
C ILE A 146 -21.11 14.80 -1.18
N SER A 147 -22.39 14.55 -1.38
CA SER A 147 -22.93 13.88 -2.57
C SER A 147 -23.44 14.91 -3.60
N VAL A 148 -23.69 14.45 -4.82
CA VAL A 148 -24.32 15.29 -5.85
C VAL A 148 -25.71 15.78 -5.41
N GLU A 149 -26.44 14.97 -4.65
CA GLU A 149 -27.75 15.31 -4.11
C GLU A 149 -27.68 16.47 -3.10
N ASP A 150 -26.61 16.54 -2.30
CA ASP A 150 -26.40 17.63 -1.34
C ASP A 150 -26.23 18.98 -2.07
N PHE A 151 -25.66 19.00 -3.29
CA PHE A 151 -25.59 20.22 -4.12
C PHE A 151 -26.93 20.60 -4.72
N VAL A 152 -27.77 19.63 -5.07
CA VAL A 152 -29.09 19.86 -5.67
C VAL A 152 -30.12 20.28 -4.63
N ASN A 153 -30.03 19.70 -3.42
CA ASN A 153 -30.96 19.96 -2.32
C ASN A 153 -30.23 20.30 -1.01
N PRO A 154 -29.59 21.46 -0.93
CA PRO A 154 -28.80 21.86 0.24
C PRO A 154 -29.64 22.01 1.53
N ALA A 155 -30.95 22.21 1.42
CA ALA A 155 -31.83 22.32 2.58
C ALA A 155 -31.99 21.00 3.36
N GLY A 156 -31.71 19.88 2.76
CA GLY A 156 -31.74 18.55 3.38
C GLY A 156 -30.41 18.11 4.02
N MET A 157 -29.36 18.91 3.93
CA MET A 157 -28.05 18.55 4.49
C MET A 157 -28.04 18.55 6.01
N THR A 158 -27.28 17.59 6.57
CA THR A 158 -26.95 17.64 8.00
C THR A 158 -26.04 18.83 8.30
N SER A 159 -25.99 19.25 9.58
CA SER A 159 -25.11 20.35 10.01
C SER A 159 -23.63 20.06 9.74
N GLU A 160 -23.23 18.79 9.79
CA GLU A 160 -21.84 18.34 9.51
C GLU A 160 -21.50 18.46 8.03
N LYS A 161 -22.39 18.04 7.14
CA LYS A 161 -22.24 18.23 5.69
C LYS A 161 -22.26 19.72 5.32
N GLY A 162 -23.08 20.53 5.96
CA GLY A 162 -23.11 21.97 5.76
C GLY A 162 -21.78 22.65 6.14
N LYS A 163 -21.19 22.25 7.26
CA LYS A 163 -19.84 22.71 7.66
C LYS A 163 -18.78 22.29 6.63
N LEU A 164 -18.81 21.03 6.19
CA LEU A 164 -17.88 20.54 5.20
C LEU A 164 -18.01 21.30 3.87
N MET A 165 -19.24 21.56 3.41
CA MET A 165 -19.46 22.35 2.21
C MET A 165 -18.92 23.77 2.37
N HIS A 166 -19.13 24.41 3.51
CA HIS A 166 -18.57 25.72 3.80
C HIS A 166 -17.04 25.69 3.75
N GLU A 167 -16.40 24.68 4.34
CA GLU A 167 -14.95 24.52 4.28
C GLU A 167 -14.41 24.34 2.87
N MET A 168 -15.13 23.64 1.99
CA MET A 168 -14.71 23.45 0.58
C MET A 168 -14.66 24.74 -0.23
N TYR A 169 -15.45 25.74 0.15
CA TYR A 169 -15.52 27.04 -0.55
C TYR A 169 -14.71 28.15 0.14
N ARG A 170 -14.02 27.83 1.23
CA ARG A 170 -13.17 28.81 1.91
C ARG A 170 -12.01 29.25 1.02
N SER A 171 -11.71 30.52 1.06
CA SER A 171 -10.48 31.04 0.45
C SER A 171 -9.24 30.53 1.18
N VAL A 172 -8.10 30.55 0.50
CA VAL A 172 -6.82 30.19 1.11
C VAL A 172 -6.49 31.10 2.31
N GLU A 173 -6.89 32.36 2.26
CA GLU A 173 -6.70 33.34 3.34
C GLU A 173 -7.50 32.98 4.58
N GLU A 174 -8.74 32.51 4.42
CA GLU A 174 -9.58 32.04 5.52
C GLU A 174 -9.02 30.74 6.11
N MET A 175 -8.57 29.81 5.26
CA MET A 175 -7.95 28.57 5.71
C MET A 175 -6.69 28.82 6.55
N LYS A 176 -5.85 29.78 6.17
CA LYS A 176 -4.64 30.17 6.91
C LYS A 176 -4.93 30.73 8.31
N GLN A 177 -6.17 31.16 8.61
CA GLN A 177 -6.54 31.61 9.95
C GLN A 177 -6.60 30.45 10.93
N ASP A 178 -7.00 29.24 10.47
CA ASP A 178 -7.17 28.07 11.33
C ASP A 178 -5.93 27.18 11.37
N TYR A 179 -5.25 27.00 10.25
CA TYR A 179 -4.12 26.10 10.13
C TYR A 179 -2.91 26.75 9.43
N ASP A 180 -1.75 26.40 9.92
CA ASP A 180 -0.50 26.90 9.37
C ASP A 180 0.02 26.01 8.22
N LEU A 181 -0.36 24.73 8.24
CA LEU A 181 0.09 23.72 7.27
C LEU A 181 -1.04 22.72 6.97
N TYR A 182 -1.21 22.43 5.70
CA TYR A 182 -2.08 21.36 5.20
C TYR A 182 -1.24 20.21 4.68
N VAL A 183 -1.41 19.03 5.27
CA VAL A 183 -0.67 17.81 4.91
C VAL A 183 -1.65 16.79 4.32
N TYR A 184 -1.38 16.36 3.10
CA TYR A 184 -2.13 15.33 2.42
C TYR A 184 -1.27 14.07 2.30
N ILE A 185 -1.73 12.97 2.86
CA ILE A 185 -1.07 11.65 2.77
C ILE A 185 -1.92 10.75 1.89
N CYS A 186 -1.37 10.33 0.76
CA CYS A 186 -2.03 9.41 -0.15
C CYS A 186 -1.52 7.99 0.10
N ASN A 187 -2.29 7.19 0.85
CA ASN A 187 -2.01 5.77 1.09
C ASN A 187 -2.80 4.91 0.10
N MET A 188 -2.20 4.65 -1.05
CA MET A 188 -2.81 3.90 -2.14
C MET A 188 -2.37 2.44 -2.04
N GLU A 189 -3.05 1.65 -1.21
CA GLU A 189 -2.82 0.22 -1.14
C GLU A 189 -3.17 -0.45 -2.47
N ASN A 190 -2.16 -1.00 -3.12
CA ASN A 190 -2.31 -1.85 -4.29
C ASN A 190 -2.15 -3.31 -3.87
N ALA A 191 -3.25 -3.97 -3.50
CA ALA A 191 -3.23 -5.41 -3.35
C ALA A 191 -2.96 -6.06 -4.72
N SER A 192 -2.08 -7.05 -4.78
CA SER A 192 -1.58 -7.68 -6.00
C SER A 192 -2.66 -8.19 -6.98
N ASN A 193 -3.91 -8.32 -6.51
CA ASN A 193 -5.05 -8.76 -7.30
C ASN A 193 -6.09 -7.65 -7.56
N ASN A 194 -5.83 -6.42 -7.13
CA ASN A 194 -6.68 -5.27 -7.43
C ASN A 194 -6.16 -4.56 -8.69
N THR A 195 -6.82 -4.78 -9.81
CA THR A 195 -6.48 -4.16 -11.10
C THR A 195 -6.98 -2.72 -11.24
N THR A 196 -7.71 -2.19 -10.26
CA THR A 196 -8.26 -0.84 -10.32
C THR A 196 -8.00 -0.09 -9.01
N LEU A 197 -6.99 0.76 -9.01
CA LEU A 197 -6.91 1.92 -8.13
C LEU A 197 -8.03 2.88 -8.51
N ARG A 198 -9.21 2.69 -7.96
CA ARG A 198 -10.25 3.71 -8.02
C ARG A 198 -10.13 4.55 -6.76
N LEU A 199 -9.54 5.73 -6.89
CA LEU A 199 -9.90 6.81 -6.00
C LEU A 199 -11.39 7.06 -6.25
N ASN A 200 -12.22 6.66 -5.31
CA ASN A 200 -13.64 7.00 -5.37
C ASN A 200 -13.71 8.52 -5.39
N TRP A 201 -14.61 9.10 -6.21
CA TRP A 201 -14.83 10.55 -6.27
C TRP A 201 -15.00 11.17 -4.88
N ASN A 202 -15.71 10.50 -3.98
CA ASN A 202 -15.85 10.89 -2.58
C ASN A 202 -14.51 10.95 -1.81
N VAL A 203 -13.48 10.24 -2.28
CA VAL A 203 -12.14 10.27 -1.69
C VAL A 203 -11.35 11.48 -2.15
N CYS A 204 -11.63 12.02 -3.33
CA CYS A 204 -10.91 13.18 -3.88
C CYS A 204 -11.47 14.52 -3.43
N PHE A 205 -12.77 14.60 -3.20
CA PHE A 205 -13.49 15.85 -2.92
C PHE A 205 -14.22 15.88 -1.55
N GLY A 206 -14.14 14.78 -0.82
CA GLY A 206 -14.68 14.73 0.55
C GLY A 206 -13.70 15.28 1.57
#